data_0dc1711fe9e8f6fe700a580c00193c5e
#
_entry.id   0dc1711fe9e8f6fe700a580c00193c5e
#
_cell.length_a   1.000
_cell.length_b   1.000
_cell.length_c   1.000
_cell.angle_alpha   90.00
_cell.angle_beta   90.00
_cell.angle_gamma   90.00
#
_symmetry.space_group_name_H-M   'P 1'
#
loop_
_entity.id
_entity.type
_entity.pdbx_description
1 polymer ?
#
loop_
_entity_poly.entity_id
_entity_poly.type
_entity_poly.pdbx_seq_one_letter_code
_entity_poly.pdbx_strand_id
1 'polypeptide(L)'
;APFPTDLDTENGGKWDQPAIPYAAEYPHNHVYESEGGHLKEFDDTRNNERIHERHTSGSGYEIGPDGTKVTKVVKDNYNIITNDDYCHIQGNSRATIDKGLRVRVNSKGESGNNYNIEVGQGASLNVEVNGGNINLTTLNSGADAGDININASRDLNMQVGRGMNIGVIGSIIETSNFKTTSTTNAL
;
A
#
# COMPACT_ATOMS: atom_id res chain seq x y z
N ALA A 1 -24.10 8.09 -16.19
CA ALA A 1 -24.04 6.72 -15.70
C ALA A 1 -23.04 6.63 -14.56
N PRO A 2 -23.32 5.89 -13.47
CA PRO A 2 -22.36 5.66 -12.40
C PRO A 2 -21.09 4.99 -12.91
N PHE A 3 -20.00 5.10 -12.17
CA PHE A 3 -18.76 4.39 -12.48
C PHE A 3 -18.99 2.88 -12.42
N PRO A 4 -18.31 2.06 -13.28
CA PRO A 4 -18.35 0.61 -13.15
C PRO A 4 -17.85 0.18 -11.76
N THR A 5 -18.58 -0.71 -11.11
CA THR A 5 -18.29 -1.19 -9.75
C THR A 5 -17.35 -2.40 -9.72
N ASP A 6 -17.16 -3.08 -10.84
CA ASP A 6 -16.32 -4.29 -10.92
C ASP A 6 -15.00 -3.97 -11.64
N LEU A 7 -13.92 -4.02 -10.89
CA LEU A 7 -12.57 -4.05 -11.43
C LEU A 7 -11.98 -5.43 -11.14
N ASP A 8 -11.72 -6.20 -12.18
CA ASP A 8 -10.98 -7.46 -12.06
C ASP A 8 -9.49 -7.15 -11.88
N THR A 9 -8.87 -7.77 -10.88
CA THR A 9 -7.41 -7.80 -10.77
C THR A 9 -6.84 -8.94 -11.60
N GLU A 10 -5.59 -8.83 -12.08
CA GLU A 10 -4.91 -9.87 -12.89
C GLU A 10 -4.89 -11.25 -12.21
N ASN A 11 -5.04 -11.32 -10.89
CA ASN A 11 -5.07 -12.55 -10.10
C ASN A 11 -6.48 -13.07 -9.80
N GLY A 12 -7.51 -12.58 -10.51
CA GLY A 12 -8.90 -13.03 -10.36
C GLY A 12 -9.59 -12.54 -9.09
N GLY A 13 -8.98 -11.62 -8.35
CA GLY A 13 -9.63 -10.90 -7.27
C GLY A 13 -10.51 -9.78 -7.81
N LYS A 14 -11.62 -9.51 -7.15
CA LYS A 14 -12.46 -8.35 -7.46
C LYS A 14 -12.10 -7.22 -6.51
N TRP A 15 -11.87 -6.03 -7.08
CA TRP A 15 -11.85 -4.81 -6.30
C TRP A 15 -13.29 -4.35 -6.09
N ASP A 16 -13.82 -4.56 -4.91
CA ASP A 16 -15.18 -4.22 -4.56
C ASP A 16 -15.25 -2.73 -4.17
N GLN A 17 -15.75 -1.90 -5.09
CA GLN A 17 -16.08 -0.52 -4.78
C GLN A 17 -17.58 -0.38 -4.54
N PRO A 18 -18.03 0.40 -3.55
CA PRO A 18 -19.45 0.61 -3.32
C PRO A 18 -20.10 1.33 -4.50
N ALA A 19 -21.26 0.86 -4.92
CA ALA A 19 -22.09 1.57 -5.88
C ALA A 19 -22.66 2.82 -5.24
N ILE A 20 -22.56 3.97 -5.91
CA ILE A 20 -23.21 5.20 -5.48
C ILE A 20 -24.62 5.21 -6.11
N PRO A 21 -25.70 5.26 -5.30
CA PRO A 21 -27.06 5.30 -5.80
C PRO A 21 -27.29 6.52 -6.69
N TYR A 22 -28.04 6.35 -7.77
CA TYR A 22 -28.48 7.41 -8.66
C TYR A 22 -30.01 7.43 -8.70
N ALA A 23 -30.62 8.47 -8.17
CA ALA A 23 -32.07 8.67 -8.13
C ALA A 23 -32.44 10.15 -8.26
N ALA A 24 -31.78 10.85 -9.19
CA ALA A 24 -31.98 12.28 -9.40
C ALA A 24 -33.41 12.64 -9.81
N GLU A 25 -33.98 13.67 -9.16
CA GLU A 25 -35.33 14.18 -9.41
C GLU A 25 -35.29 15.66 -9.82
N TYR A 26 -35.98 15.99 -10.91
CA TYR A 26 -36.18 17.38 -11.30
C TYR A 26 -37.12 18.09 -10.30
N PRO A 27 -36.86 19.33 -9.86
CA PRO A 27 -35.84 20.26 -10.34
C PRO A 27 -34.53 20.25 -9.52
N HIS A 28 -34.28 19.24 -8.70
CA HIS A 28 -33.18 19.21 -7.73
C HIS A 28 -31.84 18.81 -8.36
N ASN A 29 -31.82 18.31 -9.57
CA ASN A 29 -30.61 17.91 -10.27
C ASN A 29 -30.12 19.00 -11.21
N HIS A 30 -28.91 19.48 -11.01
CA HIS A 30 -28.24 20.52 -11.79
C HIS A 30 -27.06 19.92 -12.54
N VAL A 31 -27.19 19.77 -13.87
CA VAL A 31 -26.17 19.18 -14.73
C VAL A 31 -25.62 20.22 -15.69
N TYR A 32 -24.30 20.33 -15.74
CA TYR A 32 -23.59 21.01 -16.79
C TYR A 32 -22.82 19.98 -17.63
N GLU A 33 -23.10 19.94 -18.93
CA GLU A 33 -22.40 19.11 -19.91
C GLU A 33 -21.78 20.01 -20.96
N SER A 34 -20.48 19.85 -21.24
CA SER A 34 -19.78 20.58 -22.28
C SER A 34 -20.00 19.91 -23.65
N GLU A 35 -19.73 20.64 -24.76
CA GLU A 35 -19.77 20.09 -26.12
C GLU A 35 -18.89 18.85 -26.30
N GLY A 36 -17.77 18.77 -25.55
CA GLY A 36 -16.88 17.60 -25.52
C GLY A 36 -17.39 16.43 -24.66
N GLY A 37 -18.54 16.54 -23.99
CA GLY A 37 -19.12 15.50 -23.13
C GLY A 37 -18.52 15.41 -21.73
N HIS A 38 -17.79 16.45 -21.26
CA HIS A 38 -17.41 16.55 -19.86
C HIS A 38 -18.61 16.94 -19.03
N LEU A 39 -18.75 16.31 -17.87
CA LEU A 39 -19.93 16.46 -17.02
C LEU A 39 -19.56 16.94 -15.62
N LYS A 40 -20.35 17.89 -15.11
CA LYS A 40 -20.37 18.28 -13.70
C LYS A 40 -21.82 18.32 -13.23
N GLU A 41 -22.10 17.63 -12.13
CA GLU A 41 -23.46 17.42 -11.63
C GLU A 41 -23.48 17.68 -10.12
N PHE A 42 -24.49 18.44 -9.69
CA PHE A 42 -24.92 18.60 -8.31
C PHE A 42 -26.36 18.12 -8.22
N ASP A 43 -26.59 17.10 -7.46
CA ASP A 43 -27.90 16.52 -7.22
C ASP A 43 -28.29 16.78 -5.76
N ASP A 44 -29.30 17.61 -5.57
CA ASP A 44 -29.85 17.96 -4.26
C ASP A 44 -31.16 17.18 -3.98
N THR A 45 -31.40 16.08 -4.70
CA THR A 45 -32.54 15.18 -4.44
C THR A 45 -32.45 14.64 -3.02
N ARG A 46 -33.50 14.87 -2.25
CA ARG A 46 -33.53 14.54 -0.83
C ARG A 46 -33.22 13.07 -0.56
N ASN A 47 -32.27 12.81 0.31
CA ASN A 47 -31.69 11.51 0.69
C ASN A 47 -30.96 10.79 -0.47
N ASN A 48 -30.68 11.49 -1.58
CA ASN A 48 -29.90 11.00 -2.69
C ASN A 48 -28.94 12.08 -3.20
N GLU A 49 -28.54 13.00 -2.32
CA GLU A 49 -27.62 14.09 -2.62
C GLU A 49 -26.31 13.53 -3.19
N ARG A 50 -25.84 14.10 -4.32
CA ARG A 50 -24.66 13.58 -5.01
C ARG A 50 -23.88 14.71 -5.69
N ILE A 51 -22.55 14.58 -5.66
CA ILE A 51 -21.64 15.37 -6.48
C ILE A 51 -20.95 14.44 -7.46
N HIS A 52 -20.95 14.77 -8.74
CA HIS A 52 -20.30 13.98 -9.77
C HIS A 52 -19.57 14.86 -10.77
N GLU A 53 -18.28 14.58 -11.00
CA GLU A 53 -17.49 15.23 -12.03
C GLU A 53 -16.76 14.18 -12.87
N ARG A 54 -16.92 14.25 -14.19
CA ARG A 54 -16.40 13.25 -15.11
C ARG A 54 -15.80 13.86 -16.37
N HIS A 55 -14.61 13.43 -16.72
CA HIS A 55 -14.00 13.60 -18.02
C HIS A 55 -14.57 12.58 -19.04
N THR A 56 -14.58 12.92 -20.34
CA THR A 56 -15.07 12.02 -21.42
C THR A 56 -14.38 10.67 -21.48
N SER A 57 -13.10 10.58 -21.04
CA SER A 57 -12.36 9.30 -20.91
C SER A 57 -12.90 8.38 -19.82
N GLY A 58 -13.80 8.85 -18.95
CA GLY A 58 -14.29 8.13 -17.78
C GLY A 58 -13.50 8.37 -16.49
N SER A 59 -12.45 9.20 -16.50
CA SER A 59 -11.80 9.67 -15.27
C SER A 59 -12.66 10.71 -14.56
N GLY A 60 -12.72 10.67 -13.24
CA GLY A 60 -13.52 11.60 -12.46
C GLY A 60 -13.68 11.16 -11.00
N TYR A 61 -14.62 11.77 -10.32
CA TYR A 61 -15.00 11.37 -8.97
C TYR A 61 -16.49 11.51 -8.71
N GLU A 62 -17.00 10.76 -7.76
CA GLU A 62 -18.35 10.85 -7.22
C GLU A 62 -18.30 10.90 -5.70
N ILE A 63 -19.26 11.64 -5.11
CA ILE A 63 -19.54 11.63 -3.68
C ILE A 63 -21.02 11.33 -3.53
N GLY A 64 -21.34 10.23 -2.85
CA GLY A 64 -22.71 9.77 -2.63
C GLY A 64 -23.38 10.38 -1.40
N PRO A 65 -24.64 10.05 -1.18
CA PRO A 65 -25.47 10.61 -0.10
C PRO A 65 -24.98 10.24 1.31
N ASP A 66 -24.22 9.17 1.45
CA ASP A 66 -23.58 8.75 2.71
C ASP A 66 -22.19 9.37 2.93
N GLY A 67 -21.74 10.24 2.03
CA GLY A 67 -20.39 10.83 2.04
C GLY A 67 -19.28 9.94 1.45
N THR A 68 -19.60 8.74 0.97
CA THR A 68 -18.62 7.88 0.29
C THR A 68 -18.09 8.55 -0.96
N LYS A 69 -16.78 8.72 -1.07
CA LYS A 69 -16.12 9.26 -2.26
C LYS A 69 -15.43 8.15 -3.06
N VAL A 70 -15.73 8.08 -4.34
CA VAL A 70 -15.05 7.23 -5.31
C VAL A 70 -14.30 8.11 -6.30
N THR A 71 -13.01 7.85 -6.50
CA THR A 71 -12.18 8.50 -7.52
C THR A 71 -11.68 7.45 -8.49
N LYS A 72 -11.89 7.68 -9.80
CA LYS A 72 -11.44 6.81 -10.88
C LYS A 72 -10.51 7.55 -11.81
N VAL A 73 -9.37 6.95 -12.10
CA VAL A 73 -8.40 7.42 -13.08
C VAL A 73 -8.20 6.32 -14.12
N VAL A 74 -8.49 6.62 -15.40
CA VAL A 74 -8.48 5.63 -16.49
C VAL A 74 -7.07 5.38 -17.03
N LYS A 75 -6.16 6.36 -16.86
CA LYS A 75 -4.75 6.24 -17.24
C LYS A 75 -3.85 6.48 -16.03
N ASP A 76 -2.82 7.22 -16.20
CA ASP A 76 -1.84 7.51 -15.16
C ASP A 76 -2.36 8.55 -14.16
N ASN A 77 -2.05 8.35 -12.90
CA ASN A 77 -2.30 9.32 -11.83
C ASN A 77 -0.97 9.83 -11.29
N TYR A 78 -0.76 11.15 -11.35
CA TYR A 78 0.41 11.83 -10.77
C TYR A 78 -0.03 12.66 -9.57
N ASN A 79 0.46 12.30 -8.39
CA ASN A 79 0.32 13.11 -7.18
C ASN A 79 1.69 13.72 -6.86
N ILE A 80 1.85 15.03 -7.11
CA ILE A 80 3.11 15.76 -6.91
C ILE A 80 2.93 16.72 -5.75
N ILE A 81 3.61 16.44 -4.63
CA ILE A 81 3.56 17.23 -3.41
C ILE A 81 4.95 17.80 -3.18
N THR A 82 5.07 19.13 -3.17
CA THR A 82 6.35 19.85 -3.07
C THR A 82 6.80 20.07 -1.63
N ASN A 83 5.92 19.83 -0.68
CA ASN A 83 6.19 19.92 0.74
C ASN A 83 5.74 18.59 1.41
N ASP A 84 5.02 18.64 2.49
CA ASP A 84 4.62 17.46 3.25
C ASP A 84 3.29 16.87 2.78
N ASP A 85 3.16 15.55 2.88
CA ASP A 85 1.89 14.82 2.69
C ASP A 85 1.47 14.17 4.01
N TYR A 86 0.25 14.47 4.46
CA TYR A 86 -0.33 13.92 5.68
C TYR A 86 -1.55 13.08 5.34
N CYS A 87 -1.49 11.78 5.64
CA CYS A 87 -2.60 10.87 5.46
C CYS A 87 -3.00 10.25 6.81
N HIS A 88 -4.27 10.44 7.22
CA HIS A 88 -4.83 9.83 8.43
C HIS A 88 -6.06 9.00 8.07
N ILE A 89 -6.02 7.69 8.36
CA ILE A 89 -7.09 6.74 8.09
C ILE A 89 -7.51 6.10 9.41
N GLN A 90 -8.73 6.39 9.87
CA GLN A 90 -9.26 5.79 11.10
C GLN A 90 -9.68 4.33 10.94
N GLY A 91 -9.98 3.91 9.73
CA GLY A 91 -10.35 2.54 9.40
C GLY A 91 -9.20 1.75 8.76
N ASN A 92 -9.54 0.79 7.94
CA ASN A 92 -8.57 -0.04 7.23
C ASN A 92 -8.08 0.66 5.96
N SER A 93 -6.79 0.52 5.64
CA SER A 93 -6.22 0.85 4.35
C SER A 93 -5.90 -0.43 3.58
N ARG A 94 -6.29 -0.49 2.30
CA ARG A 94 -5.99 -1.60 1.39
C ARG A 94 -5.39 -1.05 0.10
N ALA A 95 -4.28 -1.63 -0.34
CA ALA A 95 -3.68 -1.33 -1.63
C ALA A 95 -3.45 -2.64 -2.39
N THR A 96 -3.97 -2.73 -3.61
CA THR A 96 -3.69 -3.82 -4.55
C THR A 96 -2.93 -3.25 -5.72
N ILE A 97 -1.78 -3.84 -6.05
CA ILE A 97 -0.90 -3.39 -7.12
C ILE A 97 -0.55 -4.61 -7.97
N ASP A 98 -1.12 -4.67 -9.18
CA ASP A 98 -1.01 -5.85 -10.05
C ASP A 98 0.39 -6.07 -10.64
N LYS A 99 1.23 -5.02 -10.68
CA LYS A 99 2.57 -5.13 -11.26
C LYS A 99 3.67 -4.93 -10.23
N GLY A 100 4.12 -3.74 -10.00
CA GLY A 100 5.25 -3.47 -9.13
C GLY A 100 5.06 -2.24 -8.25
N LEU A 101 5.54 -2.31 -7.02
CA LEU A 101 5.65 -1.18 -6.12
C LEU A 101 7.12 -0.83 -5.90
N ARG A 102 7.47 0.45 -6.07
CA ARG A 102 8.77 0.99 -5.70
C ARG A 102 8.61 2.15 -4.73
N VAL A 103 9.18 2.00 -3.55
CA VAL A 103 9.30 3.09 -2.57
C VAL A 103 10.76 3.53 -2.51
N ARG A 104 11.03 4.83 -2.63
CA ARG A 104 12.35 5.41 -2.48
C ARG A 104 12.29 6.57 -1.49
N VAL A 105 13.00 6.43 -0.39
CA VAL A 105 13.12 7.44 0.65
C VAL A 105 14.50 8.08 0.57
N ASN A 106 14.59 9.38 0.91
CA ASN A 106 15.85 10.11 0.97
C ASN A 106 16.70 10.04 -0.31
N SER A 107 16.09 10.35 -1.46
CA SER A 107 16.78 10.28 -2.75
C SER A 107 17.97 11.22 -2.89
N LYS A 108 18.09 12.25 -2.03
CA LYS A 108 19.21 13.22 -2.00
C LYS A 108 20.35 12.82 -1.06
N GLY A 109 20.18 11.81 -0.21
CA GLY A 109 21.22 11.33 0.70
C GLY A 109 21.45 12.21 1.93
N GLU A 110 20.45 12.98 2.36
CA GLU A 110 20.54 13.80 3.58
C GLU A 110 20.48 12.93 4.84
N SER A 111 21.20 13.31 5.90
CA SER A 111 21.18 12.57 7.16
C SER A 111 19.88 12.77 7.93
N GLY A 112 19.45 11.73 8.66
CA GLY A 112 18.27 11.77 9.54
C GLY A 112 16.94 11.43 8.86
N ASN A 113 16.89 11.23 7.54
CA ASN A 113 15.68 10.86 6.81
C ASN A 113 15.55 9.34 6.73
N ASN A 114 14.54 8.76 7.36
CA ASN A 114 14.35 7.33 7.51
C ASN A 114 13.04 6.84 6.89
N TYR A 115 12.99 5.57 6.56
CA TYR A 115 11.75 4.84 6.31
C TYR A 115 11.40 4.01 7.54
N ASN A 116 10.40 4.44 8.31
CA ASN A 116 9.97 3.77 9.53
C ASN A 116 8.68 2.98 9.27
N ILE A 117 8.64 1.74 9.74
CA ILE A 117 7.42 0.92 9.83
C ILE A 117 7.20 0.62 11.30
N GLU A 118 6.14 1.17 11.88
CA GLU A 118 5.74 0.91 13.25
C GLU A 118 4.42 0.17 13.28
N VAL A 119 4.38 -0.94 14.01
CA VAL A 119 3.17 -1.76 14.20
C VAL A 119 2.85 -1.76 15.69
N GLY A 120 1.66 -1.26 16.04
CA GLY A 120 1.24 -1.08 17.41
C GLY A 120 1.05 -2.39 18.18
N GLN A 121 0.84 -2.27 19.49
CA GLN A 121 0.67 -3.39 20.40
C GLN A 121 -0.51 -4.29 19.96
N GLY A 122 -0.30 -5.60 19.99
CA GLY A 122 -1.30 -6.62 19.63
C GLY A 122 -1.46 -6.86 18.14
N ALA A 123 -0.71 -6.16 17.28
CA ALA A 123 -0.69 -6.35 15.84
C ALA A 123 0.61 -7.00 15.37
N SER A 124 0.66 -7.43 14.10
CA SER A 124 1.81 -8.12 13.51
C SER A 124 2.19 -7.50 12.17
N LEU A 125 3.47 -7.51 11.84
CA LEU A 125 3.97 -7.31 10.49
C LEU A 125 4.17 -8.66 9.81
N ASN A 126 3.40 -8.95 8.75
CA ASN A 126 3.55 -10.15 7.96
C ASN A 126 4.18 -9.79 6.61
N VAL A 127 5.25 -10.51 6.24
CA VAL A 127 5.88 -10.39 4.92
C VAL A 127 5.90 -11.77 4.29
N GLU A 128 5.15 -11.95 3.21
CA GLU A 128 5.04 -13.20 2.46
C GLU A 128 5.46 -13.00 1.02
N VAL A 129 6.31 -13.87 0.51
CA VAL A 129 6.77 -13.85 -0.89
C VAL A 129 6.56 -15.23 -1.51
N ASN A 130 5.63 -15.32 -2.44
CA ASN A 130 5.31 -16.54 -3.16
C ASN A 130 6.23 -16.70 -4.38
N GLY A 131 7.15 -17.66 -4.34
CA GLY A 131 8.01 -18.02 -5.45
C GLY A 131 9.17 -17.06 -5.77
N GLY A 132 9.41 -16.06 -4.91
CA GLY A 132 10.50 -15.09 -5.06
C GLY A 132 11.46 -15.07 -3.86
N ASN A 133 12.26 -14.03 -3.75
CA ASN A 133 13.23 -13.82 -2.68
C ASN A 133 12.87 -12.61 -1.81
N ILE A 134 13.24 -12.67 -0.54
CA ILE A 134 13.35 -11.51 0.34
C ILE A 134 14.84 -11.16 0.47
N ASN A 135 15.24 -9.99 -0.05
CA ASN A 135 16.61 -9.50 0.01
C ASN A 135 16.68 -8.33 0.99
N LEU A 136 17.50 -8.47 2.03
CA LEU A 136 17.84 -7.40 2.97
C LEU A 136 19.33 -7.11 2.80
N THR A 137 19.67 -5.92 2.35
CA THR A 137 21.06 -5.58 2.01
C THR A 137 21.37 -4.16 2.49
N THR A 138 22.44 -4.00 3.24
CA THR A 138 23.09 -2.70 3.45
C THR A 138 24.24 -2.58 2.45
N LEU A 139 24.31 -1.43 1.78
CA LEU A 139 25.36 -1.14 0.81
C LEU A 139 26.31 -0.10 1.43
N ASN A 140 27.47 0.04 0.90
CA ASN A 140 28.61 0.83 1.28
C ASN A 140 29.66 0.06 2.12
N SER A 141 30.87 0.61 2.16
CA SER A 141 32.01 0.07 2.88
C SER A 141 32.73 1.19 3.64
N GLY A 142 33.47 0.84 4.66
CA GLY A 142 34.21 1.78 5.49
C GLY A 142 33.35 2.39 6.61
N ALA A 143 33.60 3.63 6.97
CA ALA A 143 32.94 4.30 8.08
C ALA A 143 31.42 4.52 7.90
N ASP A 144 30.96 4.50 6.65
CA ASP A 144 29.54 4.68 6.30
C ASP A 144 28.81 3.35 6.05
N ALA A 145 29.43 2.21 6.41
CA ALA A 145 28.78 0.90 6.31
C ALA A 145 27.62 0.77 7.29
N GLY A 146 26.51 0.22 6.84
CA GLY A 146 25.33 0.00 7.67
C GLY A 146 25.21 -1.44 8.17
N ASP A 147 24.48 -1.63 9.26
CA ASP A 147 24.22 -2.91 9.90
C ASP A 147 22.80 -3.39 9.62
N ILE A 148 22.59 -4.69 9.73
CA ILE A 148 21.28 -5.31 9.85
C ILE A 148 21.13 -5.81 11.29
N ASN A 149 20.30 -5.14 12.09
CA ASN A 149 20.06 -5.49 13.47
C ASN A 149 18.70 -6.19 13.63
N ILE A 150 18.68 -7.40 14.21
CA ILE A 150 17.47 -8.18 14.48
C ILE A 150 17.40 -8.42 16.00
N ASN A 151 16.44 -7.82 16.67
CA ASN A 151 16.21 -7.95 18.09
C ASN A 151 14.85 -8.57 18.35
N ALA A 152 14.80 -9.70 19.03
CA ALA A 152 13.60 -10.35 19.49
C ALA A 152 13.56 -10.38 21.02
N SER A 153 12.52 -9.82 21.64
CA SER A 153 12.38 -9.80 23.10
C SER A 153 12.11 -11.16 23.71
N ARG A 154 11.70 -12.13 22.89
CA ARG A 154 11.35 -13.47 23.34
C ARG A 154 12.05 -14.54 22.49
N ASP A 155 11.60 -14.80 21.28
CA ASP A 155 12.12 -15.88 20.44
C ASP A 155 12.41 -15.39 19.03
N LEU A 156 13.55 -15.79 18.46
CA LEU A 156 13.84 -15.70 17.03
C LEU A 156 13.80 -17.13 16.45
N ASN A 157 12.78 -17.44 15.66
CA ASN A 157 12.64 -18.74 15.02
C ASN A 157 13.04 -18.65 13.53
N MET A 158 13.99 -19.50 13.12
CA MET A 158 14.43 -19.60 11.74
C MET A 158 14.25 -21.03 11.25
N GLN A 159 13.39 -21.24 10.24
CA GLN A 159 13.20 -22.54 9.61
C GLN A 159 13.67 -22.48 8.16
N VAL A 160 14.58 -23.35 7.78
CA VAL A 160 15.21 -23.36 6.46
C VAL A 160 15.06 -24.76 5.84
N GLY A 161 14.39 -24.84 4.68
CA GLY A 161 14.06 -26.13 4.04
C GLY A 161 15.24 -26.84 3.35
N ARG A 162 16.31 -26.13 2.98
CA ARG A 162 17.48 -26.74 2.30
C ARG A 162 18.78 -26.52 3.01
N GLY A 163 19.22 -25.28 3.09
CA GLY A 163 20.53 -24.95 3.65
C GLY A 163 20.62 -23.52 4.10
N MET A 164 21.32 -23.26 5.18
CA MET A 164 21.64 -21.96 5.70
C MET A 164 23.14 -21.72 5.53
N ASN A 165 23.51 -20.66 4.80
CA ASN A 165 24.90 -20.26 4.63
C ASN A 165 25.18 -19.00 5.45
N ILE A 166 26.19 -19.05 6.28
CA ILE A 166 26.67 -17.90 7.06
C ILE A 166 28.13 -17.67 6.67
N GLY A 167 28.38 -16.59 5.91
CA GLY A 167 29.71 -16.16 5.54
C GLY A 167 30.11 -14.91 6.31
N VAL A 168 31.18 -14.96 7.07
CA VAL A 168 31.68 -13.84 7.89
C VAL A 168 33.18 -13.68 7.62
N ILE A 169 33.62 -12.46 7.28
CA ILE A 169 35.05 -12.14 7.11
C ILE A 169 35.72 -11.90 8.46
N GLY A 170 34.96 -11.48 9.46
CA GLY A 170 35.45 -11.24 10.83
C GLY A 170 35.11 -12.39 11.77
N SER A 171 34.54 -12.11 12.92
CA SER A 171 34.22 -13.08 13.97
C SER A 171 32.74 -13.32 14.08
N ILE A 172 32.34 -14.56 14.36
CA ILE A 172 31.01 -14.93 14.87
C ILE A 172 31.10 -15.03 16.38
N ILE A 173 30.33 -14.21 17.09
CA ILE A 173 30.26 -14.22 18.55
C ILE A 173 28.89 -14.78 18.93
N GLU A 174 28.87 -15.94 19.61
CA GLU A 174 27.69 -16.54 20.16
C GLU A 174 27.78 -16.52 21.70
N THR A 175 26.84 -15.87 22.38
CA THR A 175 26.75 -15.86 23.83
C THR A 175 25.39 -16.43 24.23
N SER A 176 25.40 -17.50 25.00
CA SER A 176 24.20 -18.20 25.47
C SER A 176 24.38 -18.66 26.92
N ASN A 177 23.35 -18.50 27.74
CA ASN A 177 23.34 -19.05 29.11
C ASN A 177 23.09 -20.56 29.13
N PHE A 178 22.42 -21.10 28.10
CA PHE A 178 22.15 -22.53 27.91
C PHE A 178 22.34 -22.87 26.44
N LYS A 179 23.26 -23.80 26.17
CA LYS A 179 23.49 -24.32 24.83
C LYS A 179 22.78 -25.67 24.64
N THR A 180 21.77 -25.73 23.78
CA THR A 180 21.21 -26.98 23.30
C THR A 180 21.86 -27.35 22.00
N THR A 181 22.53 -28.49 21.96
CA THR A 181 23.28 -28.96 20.79
C THR A 181 22.30 -29.52 19.74
N SER A 182 22.51 -29.18 18.47
CA SER A 182 21.82 -29.77 17.32
C SER A 182 22.18 -31.24 17.17
N THR A 183 21.18 -32.11 16.98
CA THR A 183 21.38 -33.45 16.45
C THR A 183 21.42 -33.37 14.94
N THR A 184 22.60 -33.52 14.33
CA THR A 184 22.72 -33.84 12.92
C THR A 184 22.57 -35.35 12.77
N ASN A 185 21.42 -35.84 12.28
CA ASN A 185 21.36 -37.17 11.70
C ASN A 185 22.05 -37.09 10.35
N ALA A 186 23.31 -37.43 10.29
CA ALA A 186 23.99 -37.79 9.05
C ALA A 186 23.48 -39.19 8.64
N LEU A 187 22.78 -39.27 7.53
CA LEU A 187 22.59 -40.48 6.74
C LEU A 187 23.78 -40.67 5.80
#